data_96a45e6b8aac2cede44d4bdea0a40a5c
#
_entry.id   96a45e6b8aac2cede44d4bdea0a40a5c
#
_cell.length_a   1.000
_cell.length_b   1.000
_cell.length_c   1.000
_cell.angle_alpha   90.00
_cell.angle_beta   90.00
_cell.angle_gamma   90.00
#
_symmetry.space_group_name_H-M   'P 1'
#
loop_
_entity.id
_entity.type
_entity.pdbx_description
1 polymer ?
#
loop_
_entity_poly.entity_id
_entity_poly.type
_entity_poly.pdbx_seq_one_letter_code
_entity_poly.pdbx_strand_id
1 'polypeptide(L)'
;MTRPLEFVVRSVLIGAGATLVMDLWLFALRRGLGVRTLDYALLGRWIGHLPRGTFVHADIARAAPVSGERALGWCAHYAIGVAFGALLLSVAGLEWAHAPSLAPAVAIGLGTVLAPLFVLQPALGAGIASSRTPHPNAARLRSLATHGVYGLGLYASARLWAAVLG
;
A
#
# COMPACT_ATOMS: atom_id res chain seq x y z
N MET A 1 10.96 -26.16 -3.89
CA MET A 1 9.84 -25.39 -4.45
C MET A 1 10.22 -24.97 -5.87
N THR A 2 9.27 -24.97 -6.87
CA THR A 2 9.60 -24.45 -8.20
C THR A 2 9.76 -22.92 -8.17
N ARG A 3 10.62 -22.36 -9.04
CA ARG A 3 10.86 -20.88 -9.06
C ARG A 3 9.58 -20.04 -9.16
N PRO A 4 8.58 -20.36 -10.01
CA PRO A 4 7.34 -19.60 -10.04
C PRO A 4 6.54 -19.65 -8.74
N LEU A 5 6.45 -20.83 -8.12
CA LEU A 5 5.75 -20.97 -6.84
C LEU A 5 6.46 -20.20 -5.73
N GLU A 6 7.77 -20.25 -5.70
CA GLU A 6 8.57 -19.49 -4.74
C GLU A 6 8.38 -17.98 -4.89
N PHE A 7 8.39 -17.47 -6.12
CA PHE A 7 8.12 -16.05 -6.41
C PHE A 7 6.76 -15.63 -5.85
N VAL A 8 5.70 -16.43 -6.11
CA VAL A 8 4.34 -16.12 -5.61
C VAL A 8 4.30 -16.14 -4.09
N VAL A 9 4.81 -17.20 -3.46
CA VAL A 9 4.79 -17.36 -1.99
C VAL A 9 5.57 -16.21 -1.33
N ARG A 10 6.79 -15.91 -1.79
CA ARG A 10 7.59 -14.82 -1.23
C ARG A 10 6.95 -13.44 -1.47
N SER A 11 6.33 -13.21 -2.64
CA SER A 11 5.59 -11.97 -2.90
C SER A 11 4.45 -11.77 -1.92
N VAL A 12 3.67 -12.82 -1.66
CA VAL A 12 2.56 -12.78 -0.69
C VAL A 12 3.07 -12.52 0.71
N LEU A 13 4.06 -13.28 1.17
CA LEU A 13 4.58 -13.19 2.52
C LEU A 13 5.27 -11.83 2.79
N ILE A 14 6.09 -11.37 1.85
CA ILE A 14 6.82 -10.10 1.98
C ILE A 14 5.86 -8.93 1.86
N GLY A 15 4.98 -8.94 0.86
CA GLY A 15 4.04 -7.84 0.62
C GLY A 15 2.99 -7.71 1.73
N ALA A 16 2.38 -8.82 2.15
CA ALA A 16 1.42 -8.80 3.27
C ALA A 16 2.07 -8.41 4.59
N GLY A 17 3.27 -8.92 4.87
CA GLY A 17 4.03 -8.56 6.07
C GLY A 17 4.41 -7.08 6.08
N ALA A 18 4.83 -6.51 4.96
CA ALA A 18 5.11 -5.08 4.82
C ALA A 18 3.85 -4.23 5.03
N THR A 19 2.72 -4.67 4.50
CA THR A 19 1.42 -4.03 4.69
C THR A 19 1.03 -4.02 6.17
N LEU A 20 1.21 -5.14 6.87
CA LEU A 20 0.96 -5.23 8.30
C LEU A 20 1.84 -4.25 9.10
N VAL A 21 3.14 -4.16 8.78
CA VAL A 21 4.05 -3.18 9.43
C VAL A 21 3.55 -1.75 9.22
N MET A 22 3.12 -1.42 8.00
CA MET A 22 2.54 -0.11 7.69
C MET A 22 1.25 0.14 8.46
N ASP A 23 0.37 -0.85 8.58
CA ASP A 23 -0.89 -0.72 9.33
C ASP A 23 -0.64 -0.51 10.83
N LEU A 24 0.32 -1.22 11.41
CA LEU A 24 0.74 -1.03 12.81
C LEU A 24 1.30 0.39 13.03
N TRP A 25 2.10 0.90 12.10
CA TRP A 25 2.57 2.28 12.11
C TRP A 25 1.42 3.29 12.06
N LEU A 26 0.47 3.13 11.13
CA LEU A 26 -0.70 4.00 11.01
C LEU A 26 -1.60 3.92 12.25
N PHE A 27 -1.76 2.74 12.84
CA PHE A 27 -2.49 2.55 14.09
C PHE A 27 -1.80 3.32 15.25
N ALA A 28 -0.47 3.22 15.37
CA ALA A 28 0.30 3.94 16.38
C ALA A 28 0.18 5.47 16.21
N LEU A 29 0.27 5.98 14.98
CA LEU A 29 0.07 7.42 14.69
C LEU A 29 -1.35 7.88 15.03
N ARG A 30 -2.35 7.08 14.71
CA ARG A 30 -3.75 7.40 15.02
C ARG A 30 -3.99 7.44 16.53
N ARG A 31 -3.46 6.47 17.29
CA ARG A 31 -3.63 6.37 18.74
C ARG A 31 -2.79 7.38 19.52
N GLY A 32 -1.54 7.60 19.11
CA GLY A 32 -0.59 8.46 19.84
C GLY A 32 -0.67 9.92 19.47
N LEU A 33 -0.92 10.25 18.18
CA LEU A 33 -0.87 11.62 17.68
C LEU A 33 -2.21 12.11 17.09
N GLY A 34 -3.29 11.31 17.14
CA GLY A 34 -4.58 11.68 16.58
C GLY A 34 -4.58 11.86 15.05
N VAL A 35 -3.58 11.34 14.35
CA VAL A 35 -3.42 11.53 12.90
C VAL A 35 -4.55 10.81 12.17
N ARG A 36 -5.27 11.53 11.31
CA ARG A 36 -6.29 10.91 10.45
C ARG A 36 -5.61 10.08 9.36
N THR A 37 -5.93 8.80 9.30
CA THR A 37 -5.48 7.85 8.26
C THR A 37 -6.58 7.63 7.24
N LEU A 38 -6.25 7.07 6.06
CA LEU A 38 -7.25 6.68 5.07
C LEU A 38 -8.20 5.64 5.69
N ASP A 39 -9.50 5.84 5.50
CA ASP A 39 -10.49 4.80 5.74
C ASP A 39 -10.56 3.89 4.50
N TYR A 40 -10.15 2.64 4.66
CA TYR A 40 -10.14 1.69 3.55
C TYR A 40 -11.56 1.37 3.02
N ALA A 41 -12.62 1.67 3.77
CA ALA A 41 -13.98 1.62 3.21
C ALA A 41 -14.13 2.54 1.99
N LEU A 42 -13.46 3.71 1.97
CA LEU A 42 -13.48 4.62 0.82
C LEU A 42 -12.76 4.05 -0.41
N LEU A 43 -11.68 3.28 -0.20
CA LEU A 43 -11.03 2.53 -1.28
C LEU A 43 -11.98 1.47 -1.84
N GLY A 44 -12.65 0.72 -0.97
CA GLY A 44 -13.64 -0.28 -1.38
C GLY A 44 -14.85 0.34 -2.07
N ARG A 45 -15.33 1.49 -1.61
CA ARG A 45 -16.42 2.26 -2.26
C ARG A 45 -16.02 2.66 -3.67
N TRP A 46 -14.81 3.21 -3.85
CA TRP A 46 -14.29 3.56 -5.16
C TRP A 46 -14.24 2.33 -6.09
N ILE A 47 -13.70 1.21 -5.63
CA ILE A 47 -13.64 -0.04 -6.40
C ILE A 47 -15.04 -0.52 -6.78
N GLY A 48 -16.00 -0.44 -5.85
CA GLY A 48 -17.40 -0.83 -6.09
C GLY A 48 -18.15 0.06 -7.11
N HIS A 49 -17.63 1.26 -7.40
CA HIS A 49 -18.15 2.14 -8.44
C HIS A 49 -17.51 1.93 -9.81
N LEU A 50 -16.34 1.29 -9.90
CA LEU A 50 -15.64 1.06 -11.17
C LEU A 50 -16.49 0.29 -12.21
N PRO A 51 -17.25 -0.78 -11.85
CA PRO A 51 -18.08 -1.50 -12.81
C PRO A 51 -19.23 -0.64 -13.41
N ARG A 52 -19.53 0.50 -12.75
CA ARG A 52 -20.53 1.46 -13.23
C ARG A 52 -19.92 2.60 -14.07
N GLY A 53 -18.62 2.47 -14.43
CA GLY A 53 -17.90 3.48 -15.21
C GLY A 53 -17.50 4.73 -14.43
N THR A 54 -17.63 4.75 -13.09
CA THR A 54 -17.27 5.91 -12.28
C THR A 54 -15.86 5.74 -11.70
N PHE A 55 -14.88 6.33 -12.38
CA PHE A 55 -13.46 6.21 -12.03
C PHE A 55 -12.97 7.34 -11.14
N VAL A 56 -13.61 8.51 -11.18
CA VAL A 56 -13.20 9.71 -10.44
C VAL A 56 -14.41 10.31 -9.72
N HIS A 57 -14.24 10.68 -8.47
CA HIS A 57 -15.25 11.32 -7.64
C HIS A 57 -14.80 12.74 -7.26
N ALA A 58 -15.75 13.66 -7.15
CA ALA A 58 -15.47 14.97 -6.57
C ALA A 58 -15.14 14.86 -5.06
N ASP A 59 -15.83 13.96 -4.37
CA ASP A 59 -15.61 13.57 -2.97
C ASP A 59 -16.21 12.17 -2.76
N ILE A 60 -15.33 11.19 -2.63
CA ILE A 60 -15.74 9.78 -2.43
C ILE A 60 -16.53 9.57 -1.12
N ALA A 61 -16.29 10.39 -0.10
CA ALA A 61 -16.99 10.27 1.17
C ALA A 61 -18.48 10.60 1.03
N ARG A 62 -18.84 11.41 0.03
CA ARG A 62 -20.23 11.79 -0.30
C ARG A 62 -20.88 10.88 -1.35
N ALA A 63 -20.11 10.00 -1.98
CA ALA A 63 -20.65 9.04 -2.94
C ALA A 63 -21.51 7.98 -2.24
N ALA A 64 -22.45 7.37 -2.99
CA ALA A 64 -23.32 6.34 -2.46
C ALA A 64 -22.51 5.17 -1.88
N PRO A 65 -22.80 4.72 -0.65
CA PRO A 65 -22.13 3.56 -0.06
C PRO A 65 -22.34 2.30 -0.89
N VAL A 66 -21.35 1.40 -0.88
CA VAL A 66 -21.42 0.11 -1.55
C VAL A 66 -21.43 -0.99 -0.49
N SER A 67 -22.34 -1.97 -0.65
CA SER A 67 -22.40 -3.12 0.26
C SER A 67 -21.03 -3.84 0.30
N GLY A 68 -20.53 -4.11 1.49
CA GLY A 68 -19.22 -4.77 1.68
C GLY A 68 -18.00 -3.89 1.41
N GLU A 69 -18.15 -2.58 1.21
CA GLU A 69 -17.04 -1.66 0.87
C GLU A 69 -15.86 -1.74 1.84
N ARG A 70 -16.10 -1.98 3.15
CA ARG A 70 -15.02 -2.14 4.12
C ARG A 70 -14.19 -3.40 3.85
N ALA A 71 -14.85 -4.54 3.63
CA ALA A 71 -14.15 -5.79 3.32
C ALA A 71 -13.40 -5.69 1.99
N LEU A 72 -14.06 -5.14 0.96
CA LEU A 72 -13.46 -4.91 -0.35
C LEU A 72 -12.23 -4.00 -0.26
N GLY A 73 -12.30 -2.94 0.52
CA GLY A 73 -11.19 -2.00 0.72
C GLY A 73 -10.00 -2.65 1.42
N TRP A 74 -10.23 -3.45 2.47
CA TRP A 74 -9.17 -4.19 3.15
C TRP A 74 -8.54 -5.26 2.25
N CYS A 75 -9.34 -6.03 1.53
CA CYS A 75 -8.83 -7.01 0.55
C CYS A 75 -7.96 -6.34 -0.51
N ALA A 76 -8.44 -5.22 -1.07
CA ALA A 76 -7.68 -4.47 -2.07
C ALA A 76 -6.38 -3.89 -1.51
N HIS A 77 -6.39 -3.36 -0.27
CA HIS A 77 -5.22 -2.83 0.39
C HIS A 77 -4.11 -3.88 0.52
N TYR A 78 -4.43 -5.07 1.01
CA TYR A 78 -3.47 -6.18 1.09
C TYR A 78 -3.07 -6.72 -0.28
N ALA A 79 -4.00 -6.82 -1.23
CA ALA A 79 -3.69 -7.23 -2.60
C ALA A 79 -2.70 -6.27 -3.29
N ILE A 80 -2.87 -4.95 -3.10
CA ILE A 80 -1.95 -3.93 -3.59
C ILE A 80 -0.58 -4.08 -2.92
N GLY A 81 -0.53 -4.31 -1.61
CA GLY A 81 0.71 -4.57 -0.90
C GLY A 81 1.44 -5.81 -1.43
N VAL A 82 0.73 -6.91 -1.68
CA VAL A 82 1.30 -8.12 -2.30
C VAL A 82 1.81 -7.83 -3.71
N ALA A 83 1.07 -7.06 -4.52
CA ALA A 83 1.51 -6.66 -5.86
C ALA A 83 2.81 -5.83 -5.82
N PHE A 84 2.97 -4.95 -4.82
CA PHE A 84 4.21 -4.20 -4.62
C PHE A 84 5.35 -5.08 -4.10
N GLY A 85 5.07 -6.12 -3.32
CA GLY A 85 6.02 -7.17 -2.98
C GLY A 85 6.51 -7.93 -4.22
N ALA A 86 5.58 -8.28 -5.11
CA ALA A 86 5.91 -8.90 -6.40
C ALA A 86 6.72 -7.96 -7.30
N LEU A 87 6.39 -6.66 -7.32
CA LEU A 87 7.17 -5.65 -8.05
C LEU A 87 8.62 -5.59 -7.54
N LEU A 88 8.82 -5.59 -6.22
CA LEU A 88 10.16 -5.63 -5.63
C LEU A 88 10.94 -6.85 -6.12
N LEU A 89 10.36 -8.05 -6.05
CA LEU A 89 11.02 -9.28 -6.50
C LEU A 89 11.23 -9.32 -8.02
N SER A 90 10.36 -8.68 -8.80
CA SER A 90 10.54 -8.57 -10.25
C SER A 90 11.72 -7.67 -10.63
N VAL A 91 11.95 -6.61 -9.85
CA VAL A 91 13.04 -5.62 -10.10
C VAL A 91 14.37 -6.06 -9.48
N ALA A 92 14.34 -6.52 -8.24
CA ALA A 92 15.55 -6.91 -7.51
C ALA A 92 16.00 -8.36 -7.78
N GLY A 93 15.12 -9.16 -8.39
CA GLY A 93 15.32 -10.59 -8.61
C GLY A 93 14.90 -11.43 -7.40
N LEU A 94 14.54 -12.68 -7.65
CA LEU A 94 14.13 -13.63 -6.59
C LEU A 94 15.27 -13.90 -5.60
N GLU A 95 16.52 -13.90 -6.06
CA GLU A 95 17.71 -14.11 -5.23
C GLU A 95 17.85 -13.04 -4.13
N TRP A 96 17.34 -11.82 -4.36
CA TRP A 96 17.29 -10.80 -3.33
C TRP A 96 16.50 -11.26 -2.10
N ALA A 97 15.47 -12.07 -2.26
CA ALA A 97 14.66 -12.57 -1.16
C ALA A 97 15.39 -13.59 -0.25
N HIS A 98 16.51 -14.16 -0.70
CA HIS A 98 17.36 -15.04 0.12
C HIS A 98 18.41 -14.25 0.92
N ALA A 99 18.88 -13.12 0.37
CA ALA A 99 19.83 -12.22 1.05
C ALA A 99 19.36 -10.76 0.96
N PRO A 100 18.27 -10.39 1.67
CA PRO A 100 17.65 -9.08 1.53
C PRO A 100 18.58 -7.94 1.97
N SER A 101 18.65 -6.90 1.14
CA SER A 101 19.31 -5.64 1.42
C SER A 101 18.30 -4.49 1.50
N LEU A 102 18.64 -3.44 2.26
CA LEU A 102 17.71 -2.36 2.59
C LEU A 102 17.38 -1.48 1.37
N ALA A 103 18.38 -1.18 0.53
CA ALA A 103 18.26 -0.17 -0.51
C ALA A 103 17.14 -0.48 -1.55
N PRO A 104 17.04 -1.67 -2.16
CA PRO A 104 15.95 -1.98 -3.09
C PRO A 104 14.58 -1.91 -2.43
N ALA A 105 14.43 -2.40 -1.20
CA ALA A 105 13.17 -2.41 -0.48
C ALA A 105 12.67 -0.97 -0.21
N VAL A 106 13.55 -0.09 0.28
CA VAL A 106 13.20 1.31 0.54
C VAL A 106 12.94 2.06 -0.76
N ALA A 107 13.74 1.83 -1.80
CA ALA A 107 13.56 2.47 -3.10
C ALA A 107 12.19 2.11 -3.72
N ILE A 108 11.83 0.82 -3.72
CA ILE A 108 10.49 0.37 -4.18
C ILE A 108 9.41 0.92 -3.26
N GLY A 109 9.56 0.81 -1.94
CA GLY A 109 8.58 1.35 -0.99
C GLY A 109 8.28 2.83 -1.26
N LEU A 110 9.31 3.67 -1.35
CA LEU A 110 9.14 5.09 -1.67
C LEU A 110 8.57 5.30 -3.07
N GLY A 111 9.00 4.53 -4.08
CA GLY A 111 8.48 4.62 -5.44
C GLY A 111 6.98 4.31 -5.53
N THR A 112 6.48 3.40 -4.70
CA THR A 112 5.05 3.05 -4.69
C THR A 112 4.14 4.18 -4.21
N VAL A 113 4.68 5.26 -3.61
CA VAL A 113 3.90 6.47 -3.26
C VAL A 113 3.28 7.14 -4.49
N LEU A 114 3.84 6.90 -5.69
CA LEU A 114 3.27 7.42 -6.94
C LEU A 114 1.84 6.90 -7.17
N ALA A 115 1.53 5.68 -6.77
CA ALA A 115 0.19 5.11 -6.92
C ALA A 115 -0.88 5.91 -6.15
N PRO A 116 -0.76 6.16 -4.83
CA PRO A 116 -1.74 7.00 -4.15
C PRO A 116 -1.69 8.46 -4.62
N LEU A 117 -0.54 9.05 -4.90
CA LEU A 117 -0.46 10.47 -5.27
C LEU A 117 -1.08 10.78 -6.63
N PHE A 118 -0.93 9.89 -7.60
CA PHE A 118 -1.32 10.16 -8.99
C PHE A 118 -2.53 9.32 -9.46
N VAL A 119 -2.90 8.28 -8.75
CA VAL A 119 -4.07 7.44 -9.10
C VAL A 119 -5.15 7.55 -8.03
N LEU A 120 -4.88 7.12 -6.80
CA LEU A 120 -5.92 6.99 -5.79
C LEU A 120 -6.44 8.35 -5.31
N GLN A 121 -5.58 9.29 -4.95
CA GLN A 121 -5.98 10.62 -4.44
C GLN A 121 -6.82 11.40 -5.46
N PRO A 122 -6.44 11.50 -6.76
CA PRO A 122 -7.30 12.08 -7.77
C PRO A 122 -8.64 11.35 -7.90
N ALA A 123 -8.62 10.02 -7.92
CA ALA A 123 -9.82 9.20 -8.05
C ALA A 123 -10.82 9.42 -6.89
N LEU A 124 -10.31 9.64 -5.69
CA LEU A 124 -11.13 9.90 -4.49
C LEU A 124 -11.55 11.37 -4.30
N GLY A 125 -11.06 12.30 -5.15
CA GLY A 125 -11.40 13.73 -5.09
C GLY A 125 -10.38 14.62 -4.39
N ALA A 126 -9.29 14.06 -3.84
CA ALA A 126 -8.24 14.82 -3.17
C ALA A 126 -7.32 15.61 -4.13
N GLY A 127 -7.48 15.40 -5.44
CA GLY A 127 -6.64 15.98 -6.47
C GLY A 127 -5.27 15.32 -6.61
N ILE A 128 -4.57 15.65 -7.69
CA ILE A 128 -3.21 15.13 -7.94
C ILE A 128 -2.30 15.55 -6.78
N ALA A 129 -1.60 14.59 -6.20
CA ALA A 129 -0.70 14.77 -5.08
C ALA A 129 -1.35 15.59 -3.93
N SER A 130 -2.58 15.26 -3.57
CA SER A 130 -3.36 15.91 -2.50
C SER A 130 -3.65 17.40 -2.74
N SER A 131 -3.60 17.89 -3.98
CA SER A 131 -3.69 19.33 -4.31
C SER A 131 -4.99 20.00 -3.84
N ARG A 132 -6.06 19.23 -3.63
CA ARG A 132 -7.37 19.73 -3.19
C ARG A 132 -7.63 19.53 -1.69
N THR A 133 -6.62 19.06 -0.93
CA THR A 133 -6.74 18.93 0.53
C THR A 133 -6.41 20.25 1.23
N PRO A 134 -6.91 20.49 2.46
CA PRO A 134 -6.62 21.73 3.20
C PRO A 134 -5.12 21.96 3.46
N HIS A 135 -4.34 20.87 3.61
CA HIS A 135 -2.90 20.93 3.88
C HIS A 135 -2.14 19.99 2.94
N PRO A 136 -1.95 20.35 1.65
CA PRO A 136 -1.39 19.45 0.63
C PRO A 136 0.01 18.93 0.98
N ASN A 137 0.89 19.81 1.48
CA ASN A 137 2.26 19.41 1.81
C ASN A 137 2.32 18.43 3.00
N ALA A 138 1.48 18.62 4.02
CA ALA A 138 1.38 17.67 5.13
C ALA A 138 0.83 16.31 4.66
N ALA A 139 -0.14 16.32 3.74
CA ALA A 139 -0.67 15.08 3.15
C ALA A 139 0.37 14.33 2.31
N ARG A 140 1.15 15.04 1.47
CA ARG A 140 2.26 14.49 0.70
C ARG A 140 3.34 13.87 1.58
N LEU A 141 3.79 14.63 2.59
CA LEU A 141 4.81 14.16 3.54
C LEU A 141 4.33 12.90 4.28
N ARG A 142 3.07 12.87 4.70
CA ARG A 142 2.47 11.69 5.35
C ARG A 142 2.44 10.48 4.40
N SER A 143 2.04 10.67 3.16
CA SER A 143 2.06 9.61 2.15
C SER A 143 3.49 9.08 1.96
N LEU A 144 4.46 9.98 1.84
CA LEU A 144 5.87 9.61 1.66
C LEU A 144 6.41 8.85 2.88
N ALA A 145 6.14 9.33 4.09
CA ALA A 145 6.54 8.66 5.33
C ALA A 145 5.91 7.26 5.45
N THR A 146 4.60 7.14 5.13
CA THR A 146 3.89 5.85 5.17
C THR A 146 4.48 4.85 4.17
N HIS A 147 4.81 5.29 2.96
CA HIS A 147 5.44 4.44 1.95
C HIS A 147 6.92 4.14 2.27
N GLY A 148 7.61 5.04 2.95
CA GLY A 148 8.93 4.77 3.53
C GLY A 148 8.87 3.65 4.58
N VAL A 149 7.88 3.71 5.49
CA VAL A 149 7.63 2.63 6.47
C VAL A 149 7.25 1.32 5.77
N TYR A 150 6.44 1.37 4.71
CA TYR A 150 6.16 0.19 3.90
C TYR A 150 7.45 -0.41 3.31
N GLY A 151 8.37 0.41 2.81
CA GLY A 151 9.69 -0.03 2.33
C GLY A 151 10.55 -0.69 3.41
N LEU A 152 10.55 -0.13 4.63
CA LEU A 152 11.18 -0.77 5.80
C LEU A 152 10.49 -2.10 6.14
N GLY A 153 9.17 -2.16 6.03
CA GLY A 153 8.37 -3.36 6.20
C GLY A 153 8.70 -4.44 5.16
N LEU A 154 8.90 -4.07 3.89
CA LEU A 154 9.36 -5.00 2.84
C LEU A 154 10.70 -5.64 3.23
N TYR A 155 11.66 -4.83 3.68
CA TYR A 155 12.96 -5.33 4.14
C TYR A 155 12.83 -6.24 5.36
N ALA A 156 12.14 -5.79 6.41
CA ALA A 156 11.98 -6.55 7.64
C ALA A 156 11.25 -7.90 7.42
N SER A 157 10.18 -7.88 6.62
CA SER A 157 9.44 -9.08 6.25
C SER A 157 10.28 -10.04 5.41
N ALA A 158 11.04 -9.53 4.43
CA ALA A 158 11.95 -10.34 3.64
C ALA A 158 13.04 -11.00 4.50
N ARG A 159 13.65 -10.26 5.44
CA ARG A 159 14.62 -10.80 6.40
C ARG A 159 14.04 -11.91 7.26
N LEU A 160 12.82 -11.71 7.77
CA LEU A 160 12.11 -12.73 8.55
C LEU A 160 11.93 -14.01 7.73
N TRP A 161 11.41 -13.89 6.51
CA TRP A 161 11.12 -15.06 5.67
C TRP A 161 12.36 -15.69 5.06
N ALA A 162 13.45 -14.95 4.85
CA ALA A 162 14.74 -15.52 4.51
C ALA A 162 15.27 -16.43 5.64
N ALA A 163 15.09 -16.03 6.89
CA ALA A 163 15.52 -16.84 8.04
C ALA A 163 14.62 -18.08 8.28
N VAL A 164 13.35 -18.05 7.88
CA VAL A 164 12.37 -19.14 8.11
C VAL A 164 12.36 -20.16 6.97
N LEU A 165 12.52 -19.70 5.74
CA LEU A 165 12.39 -20.54 4.54
C LEU A 165 13.74 -20.98 3.96
N GLY A 166 14.83 -20.43 4.43
CA GLY A 166 16.19 -20.73 3.98
C GLY A 166 16.59 -19.91 2.79
#